data_523b8d6247d0145d4923152eca76a237
#
_entry.id   523b8d6247d0145d4923152eca76a237
#
_cell.length_a   1.000
_cell.length_b   1.000
_cell.length_c   1.000
_cell.angle_alpha   90.00
_cell.angle_beta   90.00
_cell.angle_gamma   90.00
#
_symmetry.space_group_name_H-M   'P 1'
#
loop_
_entity.id
_entity.type
_entity.pdbx_description
1 polymer ?
#
loop_
_entity_poly.entity_id
_entity_poly.type
_entity_poly.pdbx_seq_one_letter_code
_entity_poly.pdbx_strand_id
1 'polypeptide(L)'
;CWNAAEKSASYWRPEWCEMIPLQPMKVIKRVRAWDIAGTLKSDINPDPDYTAGVLMSRDKNGVSYVEDVVRFRANFGEVYEKILAVAKEDGDDVIIVVPQDAGAAGKAYASSIIRDLANEGFYAKAKAANQSKVIRFAPFCAASESGSVKIVQGDWNEAFIKELSEFDGIRSRKRHDD
;
A
#
# COMPACT_ATOMS: atom_id res chain seq x y z
N CYS A 1 -16.27 -31.56 25.62
CA CYS A 1 -16.66 -30.33 24.92
C CYS A 1 -15.41 -29.67 24.33
N TRP A 2 -15.20 -29.85 23.06
CA TRP A 2 -14.10 -29.24 22.32
C TRP A 2 -14.59 -27.92 21.74
N ASN A 3 -14.18 -26.79 22.32
CA ASN A 3 -14.24 -25.49 21.67
C ASN A 3 -12.91 -25.27 20.97
N ALA A 4 -12.78 -25.81 19.77
CA ALA A 4 -11.81 -25.32 18.81
C ALA A 4 -12.36 -23.97 18.30
N ALA A 5 -11.89 -22.88 18.84
CA ALA A 5 -11.98 -21.60 18.15
C ALA A 5 -11.28 -21.80 16.80
N GLU A 6 -12.04 -21.83 15.72
CA GLU A 6 -11.52 -21.74 14.38
C GLU A 6 -10.69 -20.47 14.30
N LYS A 7 -9.35 -20.61 14.39
CA LYS A 7 -8.45 -19.56 13.96
C LYS A 7 -8.78 -19.34 12.50
N SER A 8 -9.39 -18.23 12.16
CA SER A 8 -9.53 -17.73 10.80
C SER A 8 -8.17 -17.89 10.16
N ALA A 9 -8.10 -18.68 9.08
CA ALA A 9 -6.85 -18.90 8.39
C ALA A 9 -6.39 -17.55 7.81
N SER A 10 -5.29 -17.03 8.33
CA SER A 10 -4.70 -15.79 7.83
C SER A 10 -4.38 -15.93 6.35
N TYR A 11 -4.75 -14.94 5.54
CA TYR A 11 -4.45 -14.92 4.09
C TYR A 11 -2.96 -14.87 3.80
N TRP A 12 -2.17 -14.35 4.72
CA TRP A 12 -0.72 -14.16 4.58
C TRP A 12 -0.01 -14.49 5.89
N ARG A 13 1.24 -14.97 5.80
CA ARG A 13 2.06 -15.35 6.95
C ARG A 13 3.44 -14.70 6.84
N PRO A 14 3.97 -14.14 7.94
CA PRO A 14 5.30 -13.51 7.95
C PRO A 14 6.44 -14.42 7.48
N GLU A 15 6.38 -15.70 7.85
CA GLU A 15 7.39 -16.71 7.51
C GLU A 15 7.51 -17.02 6.01
N TRP A 16 6.59 -16.55 5.18
CA TRP A 16 6.66 -16.66 3.73
C TRP A 16 7.63 -15.67 3.08
N CYS A 17 8.01 -14.61 3.80
CA CYS A 17 8.87 -13.57 3.28
C CYS A 17 10.20 -13.52 4.03
N GLU A 18 11.30 -13.57 3.30
CA GLU A 18 12.62 -13.33 3.83
C GLU A 18 12.82 -11.84 4.12
N MET A 19 13.30 -11.52 5.33
CA MET A 19 13.75 -10.17 5.69
C MET A 19 15.18 -9.97 5.25
N ILE A 20 15.45 -8.93 4.44
CA ILE A 20 16.78 -8.61 3.95
C ILE A 20 17.25 -7.25 4.49
N PRO A 21 18.54 -7.09 4.81
CA PRO A 21 19.03 -5.87 5.47
C PRO A 21 19.14 -4.67 4.53
N LEU A 22 19.28 -4.89 3.22
CA LEU A 22 19.52 -3.84 2.24
C LEU A 22 18.62 -3.98 1.02
N GLN A 23 18.35 -2.85 0.38
CA GLN A 23 17.64 -2.81 -0.88
C GLN A 23 18.39 -3.56 -1.99
N PRO A 24 17.66 -4.15 -2.96
CA PRO A 24 18.29 -4.85 -4.08
C PRO A 24 19.05 -3.87 -4.98
N MET A 25 20.29 -4.22 -5.33
CA MET A 25 21.15 -3.36 -6.16
C MET A 25 20.71 -3.30 -7.65
N LYS A 26 20.06 -4.36 -8.14
CA LYS A 26 19.67 -4.46 -9.55
C LYS A 26 18.20 -4.90 -9.66
N VAL A 27 17.37 -3.96 -10.05
CA VAL A 27 15.96 -4.20 -10.32
C VAL A 27 15.60 -3.72 -11.72
N ILE A 28 14.57 -4.32 -12.31
CA ILE A 28 14.08 -3.94 -13.64
C ILE A 28 12.97 -2.89 -13.55
N LYS A 29 12.37 -2.72 -12.37
CA LYS A 29 11.27 -1.79 -12.16
C LYS A 29 11.10 -1.48 -10.68
N ARG A 30 10.77 -0.21 -10.38
CA ARG A 30 10.27 0.26 -9.08
C ARG A 30 8.91 0.93 -9.22
N VAL A 31 8.05 0.71 -8.26
CA VAL A 31 6.70 1.29 -8.23
C VAL A 31 6.37 1.72 -6.81
N ARG A 32 5.95 2.98 -6.63
CA ARG A 32 5.32 3.47 -5.41
C ARG A 32 3.81 3.49 -5.62
N ALA A 33 3.10 2.58 -4.98
CA ALA A 33 1.64 2.53 -5.05
C ALA A 33 1.01 3.16 -3.80
N TRP A 34 0.02 4.01 -4.00
CA TRP A 34 -0.68 4.74 -2.96
C TRP A 34 -2.09 4.20 -2.73
N ASP A 35 -2.51 4.16 -1.47
CA ASP A 35 -3.91 4.10 -1.02
C ASP A 35 -4.18 5.41 -0.28
N ILE A 36 -5.09 6.24 -0.80
CA ILE A 36 -5.27 7.61 -0.35
C ILE A 36 -6.52 7.72 0.51
N ALA A 37 -6.35 8.23 1.72
CA ALA A 37 -7.41 8.63 2.63
C ALA A 37 -7.23 10.10 3.01
N GLY A 38 -8.22 10.94 2.71
CA GLY A 38 -8.15 12.39 2.92
C GLY A 38 -8.88 12.87 4.18
N THR A 39 -8.88 12.07 5.25
CA THR A 39 -9.60 12.38 6.50
C THR A 39 -8.65 12.62 7.66
N LEU A 40 -8.86 13.72 8.38
CA LEU A 40 -8.18 14.01 9.63
C LEU A 40 -8.94 13.44 10.84
N LYS A 41 -8.21 13.25 11.91
CA LYS A 41 -8.79 12.91 13.21
C LYS A 41 -9.74 14.02 13.69
N SER A 42 -10.93 13.63 14.13
CA SER A 42 -11.94 14.51 14.71
C SER A 42 -12.66 13.80 15.84
N ASP A 43 -13.47 14.53 16.59
CA ASP A 43 -14.29 13.96 17.67
C ASP A 43 -15.31 12.94 17.13
N ILE A 44 -15.78 13.15 15.89
CA ILE A 44 -16.72 12.25 15.20
C ILE A 44 -16.00 11.05 14.58
N ASN A 45 -14.75 11.23 14.13
CA ASN A 45 -13.89 10.17 13.58
C ASN A 45 -12.53 10.17 14.28
N PRO A 46 -12.44 9.56 15.47
CA PRO A 46 -11.20 9.59 16.27
C PRO A 46 -10.08 8.74 15.69
N ASP A 47 -10.40 7.80 14.79
CA ASP A 47 -9.41 6.92 14.14
C ASP A 47 -9.65 6.84 12.62
N PRO A 48 -9.33 7.91 11.87
CA PRO A 48 -9.48 7.94 10.42
C PRO A 48 -8.47 7.01 9.73
N ASP A 49 -8.81 6.57 8.53
CA ASP A 49 -7.92 5.77 7.70
C ASP A 49 -6.62 6.52 7.37
N TYR A 50 -5.54 5.76 7.18
CA TYR A 50 -4.26 6.29 6.76
C TYR A 50 -4.16 6.39 5.23
N THR A 51 -3.50 7.43 4.75
CA THR A 51 -2.87 7.38 3.44
C THR A 51 -1.60 6.55 3.57
N ALA A 52 -1.46 5.54 2.73
CA ALA A 52 -0.30 4.64 2.73
C ALA A 52 0.32 4.55 1.34
N GLY A 53 1.65 4.55 1.28
CA GLY A 53 2.43 4.37 0.06
C GLY A 53 3.43 3.25 0.22
N VAL A 54 3.37 2.23 -0.65
CA VAL A 54 4.28 1.08 -0.63
C VAL A 54 5.21 1.14 -1.83
N LEU A 55 6.51 1.15 -1.57
CA LEU A 55 7.55 1.03 -2.61
C LEU A 55 7.88 -0.44 -2.81
N MET A 56 7.66 -0.92 -4.02
CA MET A 56 8.02 -2.26 -4.43
C MET A 56 8.90 -2.24 -5.68
N SER A 57 9.83 -3.16 -5.73
CA SER A 57 10.61 -3.42 -6.93
C SER A 57 10.56 -4.88 -7.35
N ARG A 58 11.04 -5.15 -8.55
CA ARG A 58 11.16 -6.50 -9.09
C ARG A 58 12.48 -6.65 -9.83
N ASP A 59 13.17 -7.76 -9.61
CA ASP A 59 14.39 -8.10 -10.31
C ASP A 59 14.13 -8.93 -11.60
N LYS A 60 15.19 -9.21 -12.34
CA LYS A 60 15.13 -10.01 -13.58
C LYS A 60 14.75 -11.47 -13.37
N ASN A 61 14.87 -11.99 -12.15
CA ASN A 61 14.53 -13.36 -11.80
C ASN A 61 13.06 -13.48 -11.35
N GLY A 62 12.33 -12.36 -11.32
CA GLY A 62 10.93 -12.31 -10.91
C GLY A 62 10.71 -12.17 -9.41
N VAL A 63 11.77 -12.02 -8.61
CA VAL A 63 11.66 -11.76 -7.17
C VAL A 63 11.19 -10.32 -6.97
N SER A 64 10.18 -10.14 -6.13
CA SER A 64 9.64 -8.85 -5.74
C SER A 64 10.18 -8.47 -4.36
N TYR A 65 10.40 -7.18 -4.17
CA TYR A 65 10.91 -6.63 -2.91
C TYR A 65 9.95 -5.55 -2.43
N VAL A 66 9.54 -5.62 -1.16
CA VAL A 66 8.93 -4.49 -0.47
C VAL A 66 10.08 -3.67 0.11
N GLU A 67 10.36 -2.50 -0.45
CA GLU A 67 11.54 -1.71 -0.12
C GLU A 67 11.26 -0.67 0.96
N ASP A 68 10.04 -0.12 0.97
CA ASP A 68 9.63 0.90 1.94
C ASP A 68 8.11 1.02 2.05
N VAL A 69 7.63 1.43 3.22
CA VAL A 69 6.23 1.76 3.46
C VAL A 69 6.13 3.08 4.23
N VAL A 70 5.50 4.05 3.61
CA VAL A 70 5.16 5.34 4.22
C VAL A 70 3.68 5.35 4.59
N ARG A 71 3.35 5.88 5.76
CA ARG A 71 1.99 5.94 6.27
C ARG A 71 1.76 7.22 7.07
N PHE A 72 0.71 7.96 6.72
CA PHE A 72 0.38 9.21 7.40
C PHE A 72 -1.11 9.52 7.36
N ARG A 73 -1.54 10.48 8.18
CA ARG A 73 -2.86 11.08 8.14
C ARG A 73 -2.73 12.54 7.74
N ALA A 74 -3.49 12.96 6.75
CA ALA A 74 -3.49 14.32 6.23
C ALA A 74 -4.86 14.64 5.61
N ASN A 75 -5.21 15.91 5.51
CA ASN A 75 -6.34 16.33 4.69
C ASN A 75 -6.00 16.25 3.20
N PHE A 76 -7.01 16.30 2.33
CA PHE A 76 -6.80 16.17 0.88
C PHE A 76 -5.81 17.19 0.30
N GLY A 77 -5.75 18.41 0.85
CA GLY A 77 -4.81 19.44 0.40
C GLY A 77 -3.35 19.11 0.74
N GLU A 78 -3.12 18.46 1.87
CA GLU A 78 -1.77 18.09 2.35
C GLU A 78 -1.27 16.77 1.77
N VAL A 79 -2.18 15.89 1.31
CA VAL A 79 -1.83 14.56 0.78
C VAL A 79 -0.88 14.71 -0.42
N TYR A 80 -1.18 15.64 -1.34
CA TYR A 80 -0.33 15.86 -2.51
C TYR A 80 1.10 16.25 -2.14
N GLU A 81 1.27 17.21 -1.22
CA GLU A 81 2.58 17.67 -0.77
C GLU A 81 3.41 16.54 -0.17
N LYS A 82 2.76 15.66 0.59
CA LYS A 82 3.42 14.47 1.16
C LYS A 82 3.79 13.44 0.10
N ILE A 83 2.91 13.20 -0.87
CA ILE A 83 3.20 12.31 -2.01
C ILE A 83 4.39 12.85 -2.83
N LEU A 84 4.43 14.16 -3.08
CA LEU A 84 5.52 14.81 -3.80
C LEU A 84 6.84 14.73 -3.02
N ALA A 85 6.82 14.93 -1.69
CA ALA A 85 8.01 14.78 -0.87
C ALA A 85 8.59 13.36 -0.96
N VAL A 86 7.74 12.33 -0.84
CA VAL A 86 8.16 10.94 -1.00
C VAL A 86 8.66 10.65 -2.42
N ALA A 87 8.03 11.21 -3.45
CA ALA A 87 8.49 11.04 -4.84
C ALA A 87 9.91 11.60 -5.05
N LYS A 88 10.23 12.73 -4.41
CA LYS A 88 11.58 13.32 -4.44
C LYS A 88 12.64 12.45 -3.72
N GLU A 89 12.24 11.75 -2.66
CA GLU A 89 13.10 10.80 -1.96
C GLU A 89 13.29 9.49 -2.74
N ASP A 90 12.23 8.99 -3.38
CA ASP A 90 12.26 7.74 -4.16
C ASP A 90 13.08 7.88 -5.47
N GLY A 91 13.07 9.06 -6.09
CA GLY A 91 13.74 9.35 -7.37
C GLY A 91 12.81 9.27 -8.59
N ASP A 92 13.30 9.76 -9.72
CA ASP A 92 12.56 9.95 -10.96
C ASP A 92 12.37 8.65 -11.79
N ASP A 93 13.10 7.60 -11.46
CA ASP A 93 12.97 6.26 -12.06
C ASP A 93 11.83 5.42 -11.45
N VAL A 94 11.20 5.90 -10.38
CA VAL A 94 10.08 5.22 -9.73
C VAL A 94 8.74 5.59 -10.38
N ILE A 95 7.98 4.56 -10.76
CA ILE A 95 6.61 4.75 -11.26
C ILE A 95 5.67 4.98 -10.10
N ILE A 96 4.98 6.11 -10.08
CA ILE A 96 3.97 6.41 -9.06
C ILE A 96 2.60 5.90 -9.53
N VAL A 97 1.92 5.15 -8.68
CA VAL A 97 0.57 4.66 -8.94
C VAL A 97 -0.39 5.25 -7.92
N VAL A 98 -1.36 6.03 -8.39
CA VAL A 98 -2.41 6.61 -7.55
C VAL A 98 -3.73 5.86 -7.75
N PRO A 99 -4.55 5.70 -6.69
CA PRO A 99 -5.86 5.08 -6.82
C PRO A 99 -6.80 5.98 -7.64
N GLN A 100 -7.68 5.36 -8.40
CA GLN A 100 -8.77 6.03 -9.07
C GLN A 100 -10.08 5.44 -8.58
N ASP A 101 -10.77 6.18 -7.73
CA ASP A 101 -12.09 5.82 -7.25
C ASP A 101 -13.13 5.91 -8.37
N ALA A 102 -14.23 5.18 -8.19
CA ALA A 102 -15.33 5.19 -9.14
C ALA A 102 -16.00 6.59 -9.21
N GLY A 103 -16.44 6.95 -10.40
CA GLY A 103 -17.15 8.21 -10.64
C GLY A 103 -16.24 9.37 -11.09
N ALA A 104 -16.89 10.49 -11.44
CA ALA A 104 -16.22 11.64 -12.04
C ALA A 104 -15.27 12.35 -11.08
N ALA A 105 -15.66 12.47 -9.81
CA ALA A 105 -14.84 13.12 -8.77
C ALA A 105 -13.53 12.34 -8.51
N GLY A 106 -13.58 11.01 -8.38
CA GLY A 106 -12.39 10.18 -8.18
C GLY A 106 -11.45 10.22 -9.38
N LYS A 107 -11.99 10.23 -10.60
CA LYS A 107 -11.19 10.41 -11.81
C LYS A 107 -10.53 11.78 -11.88
N ALA A 108 -11.26 12.85 -11.56
CA ALA A 108 -10.73 14.21 -11.57
C ALA A 108 -9.61 14.39 -10.53
N TYR A 109 -9.77 13.83 -9.33
CA TYR A 109 -8.76 13.88 -8.27
C TYR A 109 -7.48 13.14 -8.67
N ALA A 110 -7.59 11.91 -9.16
CA ALA A 110 -6.43 11.16 -9.65
C ALA A 110 -5.71 11.88 -10.80
N SER A 111 -6.46 12.44 -11.75
CA SER A 111 -5.91 13.19 -12.88
C SER A 111 -5.19 14.46 -12.42
N SER A 112 -5.69 15.15 -11.39
CA SER A 112 -5.03 16.33 -10.81
C SER A 112 -3.67 15.95 -10.22
N ILE A 113 -3.61 14.93 -9.37
CA ILE A 113 -2.34 14.46 -8.76
C ILE A 113 -1.34 14.06 -9.85
N ILE A 114 -1.77 13.30 -10.86
CA ILE A 114 -0.88 12.85 -11.95
C ILE A 114 -0.32 14.03 -12.71
N ARG A 115 -1.16 15.02 -13.09
CA ARG A 115 -0.71 16.21 -13.79
C ARG A 115 0.29 17.01 -12.97
N ASP A 116 0.02 17.18 -11.67
CA ASP A 116 0.87 17.98 -10.79
C ASP A 116 2.22 17.28 -10.54
N LEU A 117 2.24 15.96 -10.38
CA LEU A 117 3.48 15.16 -10.35
C LEU A 117 4.25 15.22 -11.66
N ALA A 118 3.56 15.19 -12.81
CA ALA A 118 4.20 15.30 -14.12
C ALA A 118 4.86 16.67 -14.33
N ASN A 119 4.27 17.75 -13.82
CA ASN A 119 4.88 19.09 -13.84
C ASN A 119 6.16 19.17 -13.01
N GLU A 120 6.29 18.32 -11.98
CA GLU A 120 7.51 18.19 -11.17
C GLU A 120 8.52 17.17 -11.74
N GLY A 121 8.22 16.57 -12.90
CA GLY A 121 9.11 15.64 -13.60
C GLY A 121 8.92 14.16 -13.26
N PHE A 122 7.91 13.80 -12.48
CA PHE A 122 7.66 12.42 -12.08
C PHE A 122 6.65 11.72 -13.00
N TYR A 123 6.88 10.44 -13.27
CA TYR A 123 5.93 9.62 -14.00
C TYR A 123 4.90 8.99 -13.07
N ALA A 124 3.65 9.37 -13.23
CA ALA A 124 2.54 8.86 -12.44
C ALA A 124 1.40 8.34 -13.34
N LYS A 125 0.67 7.34 -12.85
CA LYS A 125 -0.52 6.79 -13.52
C LYS A 125 -1.61 6.43 -12.52
N ALA A 126 -2.87 6.49 -12.98
CA ALA A 126 -4.00 6.03 -12.20
C ALA A 126 -4.20 4.52 -12.34
N LYS A 127 -4.71 3.90 -11.28
CA LYS A 127 -5.19 2.52 -11.30
C LYS A 127 -6.56 2.44 -10.63
N ALA A 128 -7.58 2.04 -11.41
CA ALA A 128 -8.90 1.79 -10.88
C ALA A 128 -8.93 0.54 -10.00
N ALA A 129 -9.63 0.62 -8.86
CA ALA A 129 -9.84 -0.50 -7.96
C ALA A 129 -11.18 -1.19 -8.29
N ASN A 130 -11.19 -2.03 -9.33
CA ASN A 130 -12.39 -2.70 -9.82
C ASN A 130 -12.67 -4.06 -9.15
N GLN A 131 -11.79 -4.50 -8.26
CA GLN A 131 -11.87 -5.80 -7.59
C GLN A 131 -11.83 -5.64 -6.08
N SER A 132 -12.36 -6.64 -5.35
CA SER A 132 -12.29 -6.65 -3.89
C SER A 132 -10.85 -6.68 -3.38
N LYS A 133 -10.64 -6.22 -2.14
CA LYS A 133 -9.32 -6.26 -1.49
C LYS A 133 -8.74 -7.68 -1.46
N VAL A 134 -9.55 -8.70 -1.22
CA VAL A 134 -9.15 -10.12 -1.22
C VAL A 134 -8.58 -10.53 -2.58
N ILE A 135 -9.31 -10.25 -3.67
CA ILE A 135 -8.86 -10.61 -5.03
C ILE A 135 -7.56 -9.88 -5.40
N ARG A 136 -7.41 -8.62 -5.00
CA ARG A 136 -6.20 -7.84 -5.26
C ARG A 136 -5.00 -8.30 -4.42
N PHE A 137 -5.25 -8.84 -3.22
CA PHE A 137 -4.21 -9.32 -2.31
C PHE A 137 -3.73 -10.74 -2.65
N ALA A 138 -4.58 -11.57 -3.26
CA ALA A 138 -4.26 -12.97 -3.57
C ALA A 138 -2.96 -13.18 -4.37
N PRO A 139 -2.61 -12.39 -5.41
CA PRO A 139 -1.33 -12.54 -6.11
C PRO A 139 -0.11 -12.28 -5.22
N PHE A 140 -0.19 -11.32 -4.29
CA PHE A 140 0.87 -11.05 -3.34
C PHE A 140 1.05 -12.21 -2.35
N CYS A 141 -0.05 -12.77 -1.84
CA CYS A 141 -0.03 -13.94 -0.97
C CYS A 141 0.62 -15.14 -1.68
N ALA A 142 0.21 -15.45 -2.91
CA ALA A 142 0.77 -16.56 -3.70
C ALA A 142 2.27 -16.37 -3.99
N ALA A 143 2.69 -15.16 -4.33
CA ALA A 143 4.11 -14.84 -4.52
C ALA A 143 4.91 -14.94 -3.22
N SER A 144 4.34 -14.52 -2.08
CA SER A 144 4.95 -14.66 -0.76
C SER A 144 5.13 -16.13 -0.39
N GLU A 145 4.08 -16.94 -0.52
CA GLU A 145 4.10 -18.37 -0.20
C GLU A 145 5.12 -19.14 -1.06
N SER A 146 5.31 -18.74 -2.31
CA SER A 146 6.34 -19.31 -3.19
C SER A 146 7.77 -18.83 -2.88
N GLY A 147 7.97 -17.97 -1.88
CA GLY A 147 9.27 -17.39 -1.55
C GLY A 147 9.77 -16.33 -2.54
N SER A 148 8.89 -15.83 -3.41
CA SER A 148 9.23 -14.83 -4.44
C SER A 148 9.04 -13.40 -3.97
N VAL A 149 8.79 -13.17 -2.68
CA VAL A 149 8.71 -11.84 -2.06
C VAL A 149 9.71 -11.73 -0.91
N LYS A 150 10.49 -10.65 -0.91
CA LYS A 150 11.39 -10.28 0.18
C LYS A 150 10.99 -8.92 0.75
N ILE A 151 11.28 -8.70 2.02
CA ILE A 151 10.97 -7.45 2.72
C ILE A 151 12.28 -6.83 3.22
N VAL A 152 12.52 -5.58 2.85
CA VAL A 152 13.68 -4.83 3.34
C VAL A 152 13.45 -4.41 4.79
N GLN A 153 14.48 -4.52 5.63
CA GLN A 153 14.42 -4.12 7.02
C GLN A 153 14.26 -2.59 7.16
N GLY A 154 13.33 -2.16 8.00
CA GLY A 154 13.05 -0.76 8.29
C GLY A 154 12.09 -0.60 9.47
N ASP A 155 11.98 0.61 10.00
CA ASP A 155 11.12 0.92 11.17
C ASP A 155 9.62 0.69 10.89
N TRP A 156 9.24 0.64 9.62
CA TRP A 156 7.87 0.39 9.15
C TRP A 156 7.47 -1.10 9.19
N ASN A 157 8.41 -2.03 9.36
CA ASN A 157 8.16 -3.46 9.21
C ASN A 157 7.14 -4.01 10.20
N GLU A 158 7.21 -3.63 11.48
CA GLU A 158 6.31 -4.15 12.51
C GLU A 158 4.84 -3.83 12.18
N ALA A 159 4.54 -2.58 11.87
CA ALA A 159 3.19 -2.14 11.53
C ALA A 159 2.68 -2.79 10.23
N PHE A 160 3.54 -2.91 9.21
CA PHE A 160 3.22 -3.52 7.93
C PHE A 160 2.92 -5.03 8.07
N ILE A 161 3.80 -5.77 8.74
CA ILE A 161 3.64 -7.21 8.96
C ILE A 161 2.39 -7.49 9.78
N LYS A 162 2.12 -6.68 10.81
CA LYS A 162 0.90 -6.80 11.61
C LYS A 162 -0.35 -6.64 10.75
N GLU A 163 -0.42 -5.58 9.94
CA GLU A 163 -1.57 -5.31 9.08
C GLU A 163 -1.82 -6.43 8.05
N LEU A 164 -0.75 -6.95 7.42
CA LEU A 164 -0.87 -8.09 6.51
C LEU A 164 -1.34 -9.36 7.21
N SER A 165 -0.85 -9.62 8.42
CA SER A 165 -1.18 -10.83 9.19
C SER A 165 -2.60 -10.80 9.74
N GLU A 166 -3.12 -9.61 10.05
CA GLU A 166 -4.48 -9.39 10.57
C GLU A 166 -5.53 -9.26 9.46
N PHE A 167 -5.12 -9.23 8.19
CA PHE A 167 -6.05 -9.12 7.08
C PHE A 167 -6.92 -10.38 6.97
N ASP A 168 -8.22 -10.23 7.22
CA ASP A 168 -9.21 -11.30 7.21
C ASP A 168 -10.15 -11.26 5.99
N GLY A 169 -9.95 -10.29 5.09
CA GLY A 169 -10.81 -10.09 3.91
C GLY A 169 -12.20 -9.54 4.23
N ILE A 170 -12.55 -9.42 5.48
CA ILE A 170 -13.82 -8.87 5.93
C ILE A 170 -13.67 -7.35 5.97
N ARG A 171 -14.55 -6.62 5.30
CA ARG A 171 -14.69 -5.19 5.58
C ARG A 171 -15.07 -5.09 7.06
N SER A 172 -14.18 -4.56 7.90
CA SER A 172 -14.58 -4.16 9.23
C SER A 172 -15.72 -3.14 9.06
N ARG A 173 -16.95 -3.58 9.20
CA ARG A 173 -18.03 -2.68 9.54
C ARG A 173 -17.64 -2.16 10.92
N LYS A 174 -16.99 -1.00 10.97
CA LYS A 174 -16.98 -0.22 12.20
C LYS A 174 -18.45 -0.12 12.59
N ARG A 175 -18.81 -0.72 13.72
CA ARG A 175 -20.10 -0.63 14.34
C ARG A 175 -20.44 0.85 14.48
N HIS A 176 -21.35 1.31 13.64
CA HIS A 176 -22.28 2.36 13.99
C HIS A 176 -23.49 1.63 14.54
N ASP A 177 -23.45 1.32 15.81
CA ASP A 177 -24.62 0.99 16.60
C ASP A 177 -24.59 1.86 17.83
N ASP A 178 -25.60 2.74 17.90
CA ASP A 178 -26.14 3.56 18.98
C ASP A 178 -25.31 4.72 19.48
#